data_c2e5b73aad7903654a28d4ab3c8d6823
#
_entry.id   c2e5b73aad7903654a28d4ab3c8d6823
#
_cell.length_a   1.000
_cell.length_b   1.000
_cell.length_c   1.000
_cell.angle_alpha   90.00
_cell.angle_beta   90.00
_cell.angle_gamma   90.00
#
_symmetry.space_group_name_H-M   'P 1'
#
loop_
_entity.id
_entity.type
_entity.pdbx_description
1 polymer ?
#
loop_
_entity_poly.entity_id
_entity_poly.type
_entity_poly.pdbx_seq_one_letter_code
_entity_poly.pdbx_strand_id
1 'polypeptide(L)'
;MKRVLLLATTTGYQIRSFGEAAERLGVRLVFASDRCDRLEDPWWDGAIPVRFHDTSSSVEAVVAAFRGRATDERPSGVIAVGDRPTVLAAHVSAALGLRGNPPAATEASRNKLTARRALKEGGLLTPRFEVVPVSDALFLRAPLTYPVVVKPLALSGSQGVIRADDDESFESAMHRVSRLLRTTDIATERESAHEHVLIETFIPGKEYAVEGVLTNGTFQVFAIFDKPDPLDGPFFEETIYVTPSRASVETQNAIVDTIASAIRILGLRHGPVHAECRVNDQGIYVLEIAARPIGGLCSKAIRLAAVDGSLATLEEVLLRHALGERIDGYRGINRATGVMMIPIPRRGVYRGVSGVEKARRIPCIDEVIITAKPDSTLVPLPEGRSYLGFIFATGDAPAFVEDALRSACDSLEFAIDREVHVAQSNAK
;
A
#
# COMPACT_ATOMS: atom_id res chain seq x y z
N MET A 1 -28.27 -2.75 12.69
CA MET A 1 -26.97 -2.01 12.57
C MET A 1 -26.33 -2.42 11.26
N LYS A 2 -25.93 -1.45 10.39
CA LYS A 2 -25.26 -1.74 9.12
C LYS A 2 -23.94 -2.46 9.35
N ARG A 3 -23.58 -3.37 8.45
CA ARG A 3 -22.32 -4.16 8.57
C ARG A 3 -21.46 -4.00 7.34
N VAL A 4 -20.15 -3.93 7.55
CA VAL A 4 -19.13 -3.95 6.48
C VAL A 4 -18.19 -5.12 6.74
N LEU A 5 -17.94 -5.90 5.69
CA LEU A 5 -16.95 -6.96 5.72
C LEU A 5 -15.59 -6.36 5.38
N LEU A 6 -14.64 -6.48 6.30
CA LEU A 6 -13.26 -6.01 6.15
C LEU A 6 -12.34 -7.21 5.93
N LEU A 7 -11.73 -7.29 4.75
CA LEU A 7 -10.70 -8.28 4.46
C LEU A 7 -9.33 -7.67 4.70
N ALA A 8 -8.54 -8.27 5.55
CA ALA A 8 -7.21 -7.78 5.91
C ALA A 8 -6.27 -8.92 6.26
N THR A 9 -4.97 -8.72 6.02
CA THR A 9 -3.93 -9.59 6.61
C THR A 9 -3.79 -9.30 8.09
N THR A 10 -3.29 -10.25 8.85
CA THR A 10 -3.12 -10.16 10.32
C THR A 10 -2.25 -8.99 10.78
N THR A 11 -1.39 -8.47 9.91
CA THR A 11 -0.39 -7.44 10.24
C THR A 11 -0.73 -6.04 9.74
N GLY A 12 -1.99 -5.80 9.34
CA GLY A 12 -2.39 -4.51 8.76
C GLY A 12 -2.45 -3.38 9.80
N TYR A 13 -1.68 -2.32 9.62
CA TYR A 13 -1.73 -1.11 10.46
C TYR A 13 -3.12 -0.45 10.49
N GLN A 14 -3.87 -0.53 9.39
CA GLN A 14 -5.12 0.20 9.20
C GLN A 14 -6.34 -0.43 9.90
N ILE A 15 -6.26 -1.69 10.34
CA ILE A 15 -7.40 -2.38 10.97
C ILE A 15 -7.95 -1.56 12.14
N ARG A 16 -7.05 -0.99 12.96
CA ARG A 16 -7.43 -0.15 14.10
C ARG A 16 -8.17 1.12 13.67
N SER A 17 -7.64 1.81 12.64
CA SER A 17 -8.27 3.04 12.12
C SER A 17 -9.67 2.79 11.57
N PHE A 18 -9.88 1.65 10.87
CA PHE A 18 -11.23 1.22 10.46
C PHE A 18 -12.13 0.88 11.64
N GLY A 19 -11.60 0.26 12.71
CA GLY A 19 -12.35 -0.03 13.94
C GLY A 19 -12.86 1.26 14.59
N GLU A 20 -11.97 2.23 14.81
CA GLU A 20 -12.31 3.54 15.39
C GLU A 20 -13.32 4.31 14.52
N ALA A 21 -13.17 4.28 13.19
CA ALA A 21 -14.10 4.89 12.26
C ALA A 21 -15.48 4.21 12.31
N ALA A 22 -15.51 2.89 12.39
CA ALA A 22 -16.77 2.13 12.49
C ALA A 22 -17.54 2.41 13.78
N GLU A 23 -16.84 2.54 14.91
CA GLU A 23 -17.44 2.95 16.18
C GLU A 23 -18.10 4.32 16.08
N ARG A 24 -17.39 5.33 15.54
CA ARG A 24 -17.95 6.68 15.34
C ARG A 24 -19.19 6.69 14.44
N LEU A 25 -19.23 5.80 13.45
CA LEU A 25 -20.35 5.70 12.50
C LEU A 25 -21.48 4.77 12.97
N GLY A 26 -21.32 4.06 14.08
CA GLY A 26 -22.28 3.03 14.51
C GLY A 26 -22.38 1.87 13.50
N VAL A 27 -21.28 1.53 12.83
CA VAL A 27 -21.18 0.45 11.86
C VAL A 27 -20.50 -0.75 12.51
N ARG A 28 -20.99 -1.96 12.25
CA ARG A 28 -20.34 -3.19 12.71
C ARG A 28 -19.38 -3.71 11.65
N LEU A 29 -18.13 -3.89 12.01
CA LEU A 29 -17.16 -4.61 11.18
C LEU A 29 -17.28 -6.12 11.40
N VAL A 30 -17.19 -6.86 10.31
CA VAL A 30 -16.98 -8.30 10.30
C VAL A 30 -15.64 -8.53 9.62
N PHE A 31 -14.76 -9.27 10.26
CA PHE A 31 -13.41 -9.48 9.72
C PHE A 31 -13.32 -10.79 8.91
N ALA A 32 -12.59 -10.78 7.81
CA ALA A 32 -12.08 -11.97 7.12
C ALA A 32 -10.57 -11.85 7.00
N SER A 33 -9.83 -12.83 7.52
CA SER A 33 -8.39 -12.72 7.70
C SER A 33 -7.70 -14.08 7.59
N ASP A 34 -6.42 -14.07 7.20
CA ASP A 34 -5.53 -15.25 7.17
C ASP A 34 -4.91 -15.56 8.55
N ARG A 35 -5.50 -15.04 9.62
CA ARG A 35 -4.97 -15.08 10.98
C ARG A 35 -4.82 -16.47 11.57
N CYS A 36 -5.59 -17.44 11.09
CA CYS A 36 -5.59 -18.80 11.63
C CYS A 36 -5.85 -19.84 10.55
N ASP A 37 -5.08 -20.91 10.55
CA ASP A 37 -5.32 -22.12 9.72
C ASP A 37 -6.43 -23.02 10.29
N ARG A 38 -6.93 -22.73 11.49
CA ARG A 38 -8.00 -23.50 12.13
C ARG A 38 -9.34 -22.89 11.75
N LEU A 39 -10.31 -23.76 11.50
CA LEU A 39 -11.71 -23.40 11.24
C LEU A 39 -12.43 -22.84 12.46
N GLU A 40 -11.86 -22.98 13.65
CA GLU A 40 -12.39 -22.46 14.90
C GLU A 40 -11.85 -21.05 15.16
N ASP A 41 -12.71 -20.17 15.63
CA ASP A 41 -12.34 -18.82 16.06
C ASP A 41 -11.75 -18.85 17.49
N PRO A 42 -10.43 -18.98 17.65
CA PRO A 42 -9.81 -19.13 18.97
C PRO A 42 -9.85 -17.82 19.79
N TRP A 43 -10.21 -16.71 19.14
CA TRP A 43 -10.19 -15.37 19.73
C TRP A 43 -11.60 -14.87 20.08
N TRP A 44 -12.62 -15.60 19.69
CA TRP A 44 -14.02 -15.26 19.91
C TRP A 44 -14.42 -13.87 19.37
N ASP A 45 -13.71 -13.40 18.33
CA ASP A 45 -13.96 -12.09 17.72
C ASP A 45 -14.84 -12.15 16.46
N GLY A 46 -15.29 -13.34 16.08
CA GLY A 46 -16.18 -13.55 14.93
C GLY A 46 -15.48 -13.37 13.58
N ALA A 47 -14.15 -13.43 13.52
CA ALA A 47 -13.42 -13.36 12.28
C ALA A 47 -13.64 -14.61 11.42
N ILE A 48 -13.82 -14.42 10.10
CA ILE A 48 -13.96 -15.52 9.14
C ILE A 48 -12.54 -15.88 8.66
N PRO A 49 -12.07 -17.13 8.89
CA PRO A 49 -10.77 -17.54 8.39
C PRO A 49 -10.79 -17.69 6.87
N VAL A 50 -9.80 -17.08 6.21
CA VAL A 50 -9.64 -17.13 4.74
C VAL A 50 -8.19 -17.39 4.37
N ARG A 51 -7.97 -17.85 3.15
CA ARG A 51 -6.64 -18.03 2.53
C ARG A 51 -6.60 -17.25 1.23
N PHE A 52 -5.80 -16.19 1.16
CA PHE A 52 -5.78 -15.30 0.00
C PHE A 52 -5.28 -15.98 -1.29
N HIS A 53 -4.50 -17.08 -1.18
CA HIS A 53 -4.09 -17.89 -2.33
C HIS A 53 -5.14 -18.92 -2.78
N ASP A 54 -6.14 -19.21 -1.96
CA ASP A 54 -7.25 -20.12 -2.26
C ASP A 54 -8.55 -19.31 -2.27
N THR A 55 -8.76 -18.59 -3.36
CA THR A 55 -9.89 -17.69 -3.53
C THR A 55 -11.21 -18.46 -3.50
N SER A 56 -11.29 -19.65 -4.13
CA SER A 56 -12.53 -20.43 -4.23
C SER A 56 -13.04 -20.85 -2.85
N SER A 57 -12.21 -21.58 -2.09
CA SER A 57 -12.58 -22.03 -0.74
C SER A 57 -12.85 -20.89 0.21
N SER A 58 -12.12 -19.77 0.07
CA SER A 58 -12.31 -18.58 0.90
C SER A 58 -13.63 -17.85 0.60
N VAL A 59 -14.03 -17.75 -0.66
CA VAL A 59 -15.34 -17.22 -1.06
C VAL A 59 -16.46 -18.08 -0.49
N GLU A 60 -16.34 -19.41 -0.62
CA GLU A 60 -17.32 -20.35 -0.06
C GLU A 60 -17.46 -20.20 1.46
N ALA A 61 -16.34 -20.08 2.18
CA ALA A 61 -16.33 -19.88 3.64
C ALA A 61 -17.05 -18.57 4.01
N VAL A 62 -16.75 -17.46 3.33
CA VAL A 62 -17.42 -16.18 3.58
C VAL A 62 -18.89 -16.24 3.26
N VAL A 63 -19.30 -16.80 2.13
CA VAL A 63 -20.71 -16.93 1.74
C VAL A 63 -21.45 -17.83 2.74
N ALA A 64 -20.84 -18.94 3.16
CA ALA A 64 -21.43 -19.86 4.15
C ALA A 64 -21.65 -19.18 5.49
N ALA A 65 -20.75 -18.29 5.93
CA ALA A 65 -20.87 -17.54 7.18
C ALA A 65 -22.11 -16.64 7.22
N PHE A 66 -22.63 -16.26 6.06
CA PHE A 66 -23.85 -15.40 5.95
C PHE A 66 -25.07 -16.14 5.41
N ARG A 67 -24.96 -17.44 5.11
CA ARG A 67 -26.06 -18.26 4.61
C ARG A 67 -27.15 -18.39 5.71
N GLY A 68 -28.40 -18.14 5.35
CA GLY A 68 -29.54 -18.23 6.27
C GLY A 68 -29.65 -17.08 7.27
N ARG A 69 -28.70 -16.13 7.30
CA ARG A 69 -28.81 -14.95 8.17
C ARG A 69 -29.84 -13.95 7.62
N ALA A 70 -30.47 -13.22 8.51
CA ALA A 70 -31.37 -12.13 8.14
C ALA A 70 -30.63 -11.02 7.36
N THR A 71 -31.34 -10.23 6.56
CA THR A 71 -30.73 -9.21 5.70
C THR A 71 -29.90 -8.19 6.49
N ASP A 72 -30.36 -7.80 7.67
CA ASP A 72 -29.65 -6.85 8.55
C ASP A 72 -28.44 -7.48 9.26
N GLU A 73 -28.28 -8.80 9.16
CA GLU A 73 -27.10 -9.53 9.66
C GLU A 73 -26.05 -9.79 8.58
N ARG A 74 -26.37 -9.52 7.31
CA ARG A 74 -25.42 -9.63 6.19
C ARG A 74 -24.62 -8.34 6.00
N PRO A 75 -23.41 -8.41 5.44
CA PRO A 75 -22.68 -7.20 5.09
C PRO A 75 -23.39 -6.44 3.97
N SER A 76 -23.38 -5.12 4.05
CA SER A 76 -23.88 -4.21 3.02
C SER A 76 -22.76 -3.69 2.11
N GLY A 77 -21.51 -3.99 2.44
CA GLY A 77 -20.33 -3.61 1.67
C GLY A 77 -19.11 -4.41 2.06
N VAL A 78 -18.10 -4.37 1.21
CA VAL A 78 -16.82 -5.06 1.38
C VAL A 78 -15.69 -4.07 1.19
N ILE A 79 -14.68 -4.10 2.06
CA ILE A 79 -13.45 -3.31 1.94
C ILE A 79 -12.25 -4.25 2.10
N ALA A 80 -11.25 -4.07 1.24
CA ALA A 80 -9.94 -4.70 1.37
C ALA A 80 -8.92 -3.72 1.95
N VAL A 81 -8.09 -4.20 2.87
CA VAL A 81 -6.96 -3.47 3.45
C VAL A 81 -5.67 -4.21 3.14
N GLY A 82 -4.77 -3.55 2.40
CA GLY A 82 -3.58 -4.16 1.83
C GLY A 82 -3.83 -4.84 0.48
N ASP A 83 -2.77 -5.21 -0.22
CA ASP A 83 -2.84 -5.70 -1.62
C ASP A 83 -3.39 -7.13 -1.72
N ARG A 84 -2.93 -8.04 -0.87
CA ARG A 84 -3.34 -9.45 -0.91
C ARG A 84 -4.85 -9.68 -0.77
N PRO A 85 -5.57 -8.95 0.10
CA PRO A 85 -7.01 -9.10 0.27
C PRO A 85 -7.85 -8.62 -0.93
N THR A 86 -7.32 -7.80 -1.82
CA THR A 86 -8.10 -7.09 -2.85
C THR A 86 -8.81 -8.03 -3.82
N VAL A 87 -8.12 -9.06 -4.29
CA VAL A 87 -8.68 -10.05 -5.24
C VAL A 87 -9.82 -10.82 -4.59
N LEU A 88 -9.58 -11.34 -3.38
CA LEU A 88 -10.63 -12.05 -2.63
C LEU A 88 -11.82 -11.16 -2.34
N ALA A 89 -11.60 -9.89 -1.97
CA ALA A 89 -12.68 -8.93 -1.73
C ALA A 89 -13.56 -8.70 -2.98
N ALA A 90 -12.96 -8.65 -4.16
CA ALA A 90 -13.69 -8.53 -5.42
C ALA A 90 -14.57 -9.77 -5.69
N HIS A 91 -14.01 -10.98 -5.53
CA HIS A 91 -14.77 -12.22 -5.68
C HIS A 91 -15.91 -12.35 -4.64
N VAL A 92 -15.63 -12.01 -3.38
CA VAL A 92 -16.65 -12.01 -2.31
C VAL A 92 -17.77 -11.01 -2.59
N SER A 93 -17.41 -9.80 -3.06
CA SER A 93 -18.41 -8.79 -3.44
C SER A 93 -19.33 -9.32 -4.54
N ALA A 94 -18.76 -9.92 -5.58
CA ALA A 94 -19.53 -10.52 -6.68
C ALA A 94 -20.42 -11.67 -6.17
N ALA A 95 -19.91 -12.58 -5.34
CA ALA A 95 -20.66 -13.72 -4.81
C ALA A 95 -21.81 -13.31 -3.87
N LEU A 96 -21.66 -12.20 -3.14
CA LEU A 96 -22.69 -11.63 -2.25
C LEU A 96 -23.64 -10.65 -2.97
N GLY A 97 -23.43 -10.37 -4.27
CA GLY A 97 -24.23 -9.39 -5.02
C GLY A 97 -24.02 -7.94 -4.53
N LEU A 98 -22.85 -7.64 -3.95
CA LEU A 98 -22.47 -6.33 -3.45
C LEU A 98 -21.69 -5.53 -4.49
N ARG A 99 -21.68 -4.20 -4.32
CA ARG A 99 -20.84 -3.33 -5.17
C ARG A 99 -19.37 -3.61 -4.92
N GLY A 100 -18.58 -3.65 -5.98
CA GLY A 100 -17.14 -3.90 -5.93
C GLY A 100 -16.52 -3.80 -7.31
N ASN A 101 -15.23 -4.05 -7.38
CA ASN A 101 -14.52 -4.17 -8.64
C ASN A 101 -14.78 -5.54 -9.29
N PRO A 102 -14.73 -5.63 -10.62
CA PRO A 102 -14.65 -6.93 -11.30
C PRO A 102 -13.39 -7.69 -10.81
N PRO A 103 -13.49 -8.99 -10.48
CA PRO A 103 -12.32 -9.77 -10.04
C PRO A 103 -11.14 -9.68 -11.01
N ALA A 104 -11.34 -9.86 -12.30
CA ALA A 104 -10.28 -9.77 -13.30
C ALA A 104 -9.57 -8.39 -13.33
N ALA A 105 -10.30 -7.31 -13.08
CA ALA A 105 -9.72 -5.97 -12.98
C ALA A 105 -8.80 -5.82 -11.76
N THR A 106 -9.19 -6.41 -10.64
CA THR A 106 -8.41 -6.39 -9.41
C THR A 106 -7.17 -7.28 -9.52
N GLU A 107 -7.29 -8.43 -10.16
CA GLU A 107 -6.16 -9.31 -10.48
C GLU A 107 -5.15 -8.60 -11.40
N ALA A 108 -5.64 -7.95 -12.47
CA ALA A 108 -4.80 -7.19 -13.38
C ALA A 108 -4.08 -6.02 -12.68
N SER A 109 -4.77 -5.31 -11.81
CA SER A 109 -4.22 -4.20 -11.03
C SER A 109 -3.11 -4.68 -10.08
N ARG A 110 -3.30 -5.81 -9.41
CA ARG A 110 -2.36 -6.34 -8.42
C ARG A 110 -1.07 -6.92 -9.04
N ASN A 111 -1.16 -7.51 -10.24
CA ASN A 111 -0.01 -8.11 -10.91
C ASN A 111 0.69 -7.09 -11.81
N LYS A 112 1.92 -6.69 -11.45
CA LYS A 112 2.70 -5.65 -12.15
C LYS A 112 2.89 -5.95 -13.65
N LEU A 113 3.09 -7.22 -14.04
CA LEU A 113 3.22 -7.59 -15.45
C LEU A 113 1.92 -7.39 -16.21
N THR A 114 0.82 -7.88 -15.65
CA THR A 114 -0.51 -7.75 -16.27
C THR A 114 -0.91 -6.29 -16.39
N ALA A 115 -0.68 -5.50 -15.34
CA ALA A 115 -0.90 -4.06 -15.36
C ALA A 115 -0.06 -3.38 -16.45
N ARG A 116 1.24 -3.69 -16.56
CA ARG A 116 2.12 -3.10 -17.60
C ARG A 116 1.65 -3.40 -19.00
N ARG A 117 1.25 -4.65 -19.27
CA ARG A 117 0.70 -5.05 -20.58
C ARG A 117 -0.57 -4.28 -20.93
N ALA A 118 -1.52 -4.25 -19.99
CA ALA A 118 -2.78 -3.54 -20.19
C ALA A 118 -2.57 -2.03 -20.43
N LEU A 119 -1.72 -1.37 -19.63
CA LEU A 119 -1.44 0.06 -19.78
C LEU A 119 -0.76 0.36 -21.13
N LYS A 120 0.19 -0.48 -21.55
CA LYS A 120 0.88 -0.34 -22.84
C LYS A 120 -0.10 -0.53 -24.02
N GLU A 121 -0.93 -1.56 -23.96
CA GLU A 121 -1.97 -1.83 -24.96
C GLU A 121 -3.02 -0.72 -25.01
N GLY A 122 -3.31 -0.12 -23.85
CA GLY A 122 -4.19 1.05 -23.72
C GLY A 122 -3.56 2.37 -24.15
N GLY A 123 -2.30 2.39 -24.60
CA GLY A 123 -1.62 3.57 -25.15
C GLY A 123 -1.02 4.52 -24.12
N LEU A 124 -0.91 4.12 -22.84
CA LEU A 124 -0.23 4.91 -21.82
C LEU A 124 1.28 4.70 -21.86
N LEU A 125 2.03 5.71 -21.41
CA LEU A 125 3.47 5.59 -21.26
C LEU A 125 3.81 4.51 -20.21
N THR A 126 4.66 3.58 -20.60
CA THR A 126 5.18 2.51 -19.74
C THR A 126 6.68 2.38 -19.94
N PRO A 127 7.45 1.98 -18.90
CA PRO A 127 8.83 1.58 -19.11
C PRO A 127 8.89 0.41 -20.11
N ARG A 128 10.04 0.22 -20.76
CA ARG A 128 10.30 -1.06 -21.43
C ARG A 128 10.42 -2.11 -20.31
N PHE A 129 9.81 -3.26 -20.50
CA PHE A 129 9.80 -4.29 -19.47
C PHE A 129 9.95 -5.70 -20.07
N GLU A 130 10.57 -6.55 -19.28
CA GLU A 130 10.72 -7.98 -19.53
C GLU A 130 10.40 -8.75 -18.24
N VAL A 131 9.86 -9.97 -18.38
CA VAL A 131 9.63 -10.86 -17.24
C VAL A 131 10.47 -12.10 -17.41
N VAL A 132 11.17 -12.51 -16.35
CA VAL A 132 12.00 -13.69 -16.33
C VAL A 132 11.64 -14.60 -15.15
N PRO A 133 11.72 -15.94 -15.30
CA PRO A 133 11.60 -16.85 -14.18
C PRO A 133 12.73 -16.59 -13.15
N VAL A 134 12.40 -16.73 -11.87
CA VAL A 134 13.40 -16.59 -10.79
C VAL A 134 14.53 -17.61 -10.91
N SER A 135 14.26 -18.80 -11.46
CA SER A 135 15.23 -19.87 -11.71
C SER A 135 16.26 -19.52 -12.80
N ASP A 136 15.85 -18.73 -13.80
CA ASP A 136 16.61 -18.48 -15.02
C ASP A 136 17.08 -17.03 -15.13
N ALA A 137 17.07 -16.33 -14.02
CA ALA A 137 17.29 -14.90 -13.91
C ALA A 137 18.63 -14.39 -14.48
N LEU A 138 19.61 -15.27 -14.69
CA LEU A 138 20.91 -14.93 -15.28
C LEU A 138 20.93 -15.04 -16.82
N PHE A 139 19.87 -15.54 -17.44
CA PHE A 139 19.81 -15.78 -18.89
C PHE A 139 18.82 -14.83 -19.58
N LEU A 140 19.18 -13.54 -19.59
CA LEU A 140 18.44 -12.56 -20.38
C LEU A 140 18.61 -12.83 -21.88
N ARG A 141 17.52 -12.70 -22.62
CA ARG A 141 17.52 -12.94 -24.09
C ARG A 141 18.16 -11.80 -24.88
N ALA A 142 18.28 -10.60 -24.29
CA ALA A 142 18.83 -9.42 -24.93
C ALA A 142 19.70 -8.61 -23.94
N PRO A 143 20.70 -7.84 -24.44
CA PRO A 143 21.46 -6.91 -23.60
C PRO A 143 20.52 -5.89 -22.95
N LEU A 144 20.75 -5.62 -21.64
CA LEU A 144 20.02 -4.60 -20.91
C LEU A 144 20.50 -3.19 -21.31
N THR A 145 19.59 -2.26 -21.30
CA THR A 145 19.91 -0.82 -21.39
C THR A 145 19.73 -0.23 -19.99
N TYR A 146 20.84 -0.01 -19.31
CA TYR A 146 20.85 0.55 -17.96
C TYR A 146 20.52 2.05 -17.93
N PRO A 147 19.98 2.57 -16.79
CA PRO A 147 19.63 1.84 -15.58
C PRO A 147 18.30 1.06 -15.70
N VAL A 148 18.21 -0.07 -15.00
CA VAL A 148 16.99 -0.89 -14.91
C VAL A 148 16.51 -1.03 -13.46
N VAL A 149 15.25 -1.41 -13.28
CA VAL A 149 14.66 -1.74 -11.99
C VAL A 149 14.19 -3.19 -11.99
N VAL A 150 14.72 -3.96 -11.06
CA VAL A 150 14.33 -5.36 -10.80
C VAL A 150 13.31 -5.38 -9.70
N LYS A 151 12.17 -6.06 -9.88
CA LYS A 151 11.11 -6.11 -8.87
C LYS A 151 10.24 -7.36 -8.92
N PRO A 152 9.72 -7.81 -7.76
CA PRO A 152 8.71 -8.86 -7.71
C PRO A 152 7.41 -8.43 -8.38
N LEU A 153 6.62 -9.39 -8.89
CA LEU A 153 5.36 -9.09 -9.58
C LEU A 153 4.22 -8.66 -8.63
N ALA A 154 4.21 -9.14 -7.39
CA ALA A 154 3.06 -8.99 -6.50
C ALA A 154 3.39 -8.53 -5.06
N LEU A 155 4.62 -8.12 -4.76
CA LEU A 155 4.96 -7.51 -3.46
C LEU A 155 4.68 -6.01 -3.49
N SER A 156 4.45 -5.43 -2.29
CA SER A 156 4.13 -4.02 -2.05
C SER A 156 5.13 -3.37 -1.09
N GLY A 157 5.02 -2.03 -0.91
CA GLY A 157 5.89 -1.27 0.00
C GLY A 157 7.36 -1.31 -0.41
N SER A 158 7.64 -1.19 -1.68
CA SER A 158 8.98 -1.23 -2.30
C SER A 158 9.83 -2.47 -1.97
N GLN A 159 9.21 -3.51 -1.38
CA GLN A 159 9.90 -4.75 -1.02
C GLN A 159 10.43 -5.47 -2.26
N GLY A 160 11.73 -5.68 -2.31
CA GLY A 160 12.41 -6.32 -3.44
C GLY A 160 12.55 -5.44 -4.68
N VAL A 161 12.27 -4.14 -4.61
CA VAL A 161 12.45 -3.21 -5.73
C VAL A 161 13.86 -2.64 -5.69
N ILE A 162 14.68 -2.95 -6.70
CA ILE A 162 16.12 -2.62 -6.73
C ILE A 162 16.47 -2.04 -8.08
N ARG A 163 17.11 -0.86 -8.09
CA ARG A 163 17.73 -0.28 -9.28
C ARG A 163 19.13 -0.88 -9.49
N ALA A 164 19.43 -1.19 -10.73
CA ALA A 164 20.74 -1.61 -11.17
C ALA A 164 21.23 -0.69 -12.29
N ASP A 165 22.50 -0.27 -12.20
CA ASP A 165 23.11 0.68 -13.13
C ASP A 165 24.10 0.00 -14.10
N ASP A 166 24.42 -1.27 -13.84
CA ASP A 166 25.34 -2.10 -14.62
C ASP A 166 25.08 -3.60 -14.38
N ASP A 167 25.82 -4.46 -15.04
CA ASP A 167 25.68 -5.92 -14.97
C ASP A 167 25.95 -6.46 -13.57
N GLU A 168 26.92 -5.93 -12.82
CA GLU A 168 27.26 -6.38 -11.46
C GLU A 168 26.14 -6.08 -10.47
N SER A 169 25.64 -4.85 -10.49
CA SER A 169 24.50 -4.44 -9.64
C SER A 169 23.22 -5.16 -10.03
N PHE A 170 23.03 -5.48 -11.32
CA PHE A 170 21.91 -6.27 -11.80
C PHE A 170 21.95 -7.71 -11.27
N GLU A 171 23.10 -8.38 -11.40
CA GLU A 171 23.27 -9.73 -10.85
C GLU A 171 23.03 -9.76 -9.34
N SER A 172 23.57 -8.80 -8.61
CA SER A 172 23.33 -8.62 -7.18
C SER A 172 21.85 -8.45 -6.86
N ALA A 173 21.15 -7.60 -7.61
CA ALA A 173 19.70 -7.36 -7.45
C ALA A 173 18.90 -8.64 -7.69
N MET A 174 19.18 -9.37 -8.76
CA MET A 174 18.51 -10.63 -9.07
C MET A 174 18.72 -11.68 -7.99
N HIS A 175 19.93 -11.83 -7.46
CA HIS A 175 20.23 -12.74 -6.35
C HIS A 175 19.46 -12.35 -5.07
N ARG A 176 19.37 -11.06 -4.75
CA ARG A 176 18.64 -10.56 -3.57
C ARG A 176 17.15 -10.83 -3.70
N VAL A 177 16.54 -10.48 -4.85
CA VAL A 177 15.12 -10.72 -5.10
C VAL A 177 14.80 -12.21 -5.10
N SER A 178 15.60 -13.03 -5.75
CA SER A 178 15.42 -14.49 -5.76
C SER A 178 15.47 -15.08 -4.35
N ARG A 179 16.40 -14.64 -3.51
CA ARG A 179 16.49 -15.08 -2.12
C ARG A 179 15.29 -14.59 -1.30
N LEU A 180 14.86 -13.34 -1.50
CA LEU A 180 13.69 -12.76 -0.85
C LEU A 180 12.43 -13.59 -1.14
N LEU A 181 12.17 -13.90 -2.41
CA LEU A 181 10.98 -14.64 -2.83
C LEU A 181 10.94 -16.08 -2.29
N ARG A 182 12.09 -16.63 -1.86
CA ARG A 182 12.21 -17.95 -1.22
C ARG A 182 12.14 -17.91 0.30
N THR A 183 12.03 -16.74 0.92
CA THR A 183 11.86 -16.66 2.39
C THR A 183 10.55 -17.32 2.80
N THR A 184 10.54 -17.91 4.01
CA THR A 184 9.37 -18.67 4.52
C THR A 184 8.10 -17.84 4.47
N ASP A 185 8.18 -16.56 4.86
CA ASP A 185 7.02 -15.67 4.91
C ASP A 185 6.37 -15.47 3.53
N ILE A 186 7.20 -15.32 2.47
CA ILE A 186 6.70 -15.13 1.11
C ILE A 186 6.32 -16.47 0.47
N ALA A 187 7.12 -17.51 0.68
CA ALA A 187 6.83 -18.84 0.13
C ALA A 187 5.50 -19.42 0.64
N THR A 188 5.11 -19.11 1.88
CA THR A 188 3.82 -19.52 2.45
C THR A 188 2.62 -18.81 1.80
N GLU A 189 2.84 -17.71 1.10
CA GLU A 189 1.80 -17.05 0.33
C GLU A 189 1.31 -17.86 -0.87
N ARG A 190 2.14 -18.79 -1.39
CA ARG A 190 1.83 -19.73 -2.49
C ARG A 190 1.32 -19.05 -3.76
N GLU A 191 1.84 -17.88 -4.06
CA GLU A 191 1.44 -17.13 -5.25
C GLU A 191 2.38 -17.43 -6.43
N SER A 192 1.83 -17.81 -7.58
CA SER A 192 2.60 -18.06 -8.81
C SER A 192 3.35 -16.82 -9.31
N ALA A 193 2.90 -15.63 -8.95
CA ALA A 193 3.60 -14.38 -9.23
C ALA A 193 5.01 -14.33 -8.62
N HIS A 194 5.27 -15.09 -7.55
CA HIS A 194 6.59 -15.17 -6.90
C HIS A 194 7.61 -16.03 -7.66
N GLU A 195 7.18 -16.73 -8.70
CA GLU A 195 8.07 -17.50 -9.58
C GLU A 195 8.77 -16.64 -10.64
N HIS A 196 8.38 -15.37 -10.74
CA HIS A 196 8.86 -14.47 -11.78
C HIS A 196 9.31 -13.13 -11.20
N VAL A 197 10.22 -12.48 -11.94
CA VAL A 197 10.73 -11.14 -11.67
C VAL A 197 10.47 -10.26 -12.88
N LEU A 198 10.06 -9.03 -12.65
CA LEU A 198 9.90 -7.98 -13.65
C LEU A 198 11.15 -7.12 -13.69
N ILE A 199 11.69 -6.92 -14.89
CA ILE A 199 12.82 -6.02 -15.16
C ILE A 199 12.26 -4.88 -16.00
N GLU A 200 12.44 -3.64 -15.55
CA GLU A 200 11.94 -2.44 -16.25
C GLU A 200 13.05 -1.43 -16.45
N THR A 201 12.99 -0.62 -17.50
CA THR A 201 13.85 0.57 -17.59
C THR A 201 13.49 1.51 -16.44
N PHE A 202 14.53 2.07 -15.80
CA PHE A 202 14.30 3.11 -14.77
C PHE A 202 13.67 4.36 -15.41
N ILE A 203 12.64 4.89 -14.78
CA ILE A 203 11.97 6.12 -15.20
C ILE A 203 12.41 7.24 -14.25
N PRO A 204 13.19 8.21 -14.72
CA PRO A 204 13.54 9.38 -13.92
C PRO A 204 12.36 10.32 -13.75
N GLY A 205 12.42 11.22 -12.78
CA GLY A 205 11.43 12.27 -12.57
C GLY A 205 10.85 12.29 -11.18
N LYS A 206 9.98 13.28 -10.92
CA LYS A 206 9.30 13.45 -9.63
C LYS A 206 8.21 12.43 -9.49
N GLU A 207 8.11 11.83 -8.31
CA GLU A 207 7.10 10.84 -8.00
C GLU A 207 5.95 11.44 -7.19
N TYR A 208 4.74 10.99 -7.52
CA TYR A 208 3.50 11.43 -6.89
C TYR A 208 2.65 10.22 -6.52
N ALA A 209 1.90 10.33 -5.40
CA ALA A 209 0.86 9.40 -5.06
C ALA A 209 -0.51 10.08 -5.13
N VAL A 210 -1.52 9.36 -5.63
CA VAL A 210 -2.89 9.85 -5.79
C VAL A 210 -3.83 8.94 -5.04
N GLU A 211 -4.61 9.54 -4.15
CA GLU A 211 -5.63 8.85 -3.38
C GLU A 211 -7.03 9.27 -3.78
N GLY A 212 -7.89 8.30 -3.98
CA GLY A 212 -9.27 8.58 -4.34
C GLY A 212 -10.18 7.38 -4.22
N VAL A 213 -11.41 7.56 -4.67
CA VAL A 213 -12.46 6.53 -4.64
C VAL A 213 -13.17 6.48 -5.99
N LEU A 214 -13.44 5.27 -6.44
CA LEU A 214 -14.27 5.00 -7.61
C LEU A 214 -15.71 4.76 -7.18
N THR A 215 -16.64 5.49 -7.78
CA THR A 215 -18.06 5.25 -7.66
C THR A 215 -18.64 4.98 -9.04
N ASN A 216 -18.93 3.71 -9.33
CA ASN A 216 -19.49 3.28 -10.63
C ASN A 216 -18.65 3.76 -11.84
N GLY A 217 -17.33 3.73 -11.72
CA GLY A 217 -16.38 4.15 -12.76
C GLY A 217 -16.02 5.64 -12.76
N THR A 218 -16.65 6.46 -11.92
CA THR A 218 -16.25 7.86 -11.72
C THR A 218 -15.20 7.94 -10.63
N PHE A 219 -14.04 8.51 -10.94
CA PHE A 219 -12.93 8.67 -10.01
C PHE A 219 -13.00 10.03 -9.31
N GLN A 220 -13.10 10.03 -7.99
CA GLN A 220 -13.02 11.20 -7.14
C GLN A 220 -11.68 11.20 -6.41
N VAL A 221 -10.85 12.20 -6.65
CA VAL A 221 -9.55 12.36 -5.98
C VAL A 221 -9.74 13.10 -4.65
N PHE A 222 -9.11 12.60 -3.60
CA PHE A 222 -9.07 13.21 -2.27
C PHE A 222 -7.74 13.89 -1.99
N ALA A 223 -6.63 13.34 -2.47
CA ALA A 223 -5.31 13.89 -2.29
C ALA A 223 -4.38 13.55 -3.46
N ILE A 224 -3.50 14.49 -3.80
CA ILE A 224 -2.28 14.25 -4.56
C ILE A 224 -1.14 14.58 -3.61
N PHE A 225 -0.29 13.60 -3.36
CA PHE A 225 0.87 13.73 -2.50
C PHE A 225 2.14 13.96 -3.33
N ASP A 226 2.92 14.96 -2.95
CA ASP A 226 4.33 15.04 -3.31
C ASP A 226 5.11 14.02 -2.50
N LYS A 227 6.08 13.36 -3.15
CA LYS A 227 7.15 12.60 -2.53
C LYS A 227 8.44 13.41 -2.70
N PRO A 228 8.81 14.26 -1.70
CA PRO A 228 9.87 15.25 -1.88
C PRO A 228 11.28 14.65 -1.94
N ASP A 229 11.49 13.48 -1.34
CA ASP A 229 12.80 12.82 -1.38
C ASP A 229 13.01 12.12 -2.73
N PRO A 230 14.23 12.20 -3.29
CA PRO A 230 14.53 11.51 -4.53
C PRO A 230 14.39 9.99 -4.36
N LEU A 231 13.57 9.36 -5.18
CA LEU A 231 13.41 7.91 -5.24
C LEU A 231 14.23 7.36 -6.42
N ASP A 232 15.53 7.63 -6.41
CA ASP A 232 16.44 7.31 -7.51
C ASP A 232 17.20 5.98 -7.32
N GLY A 233 16.99 5.32 -6.18
CA GLY A 233 17.61 4.03 -5.89
C GLY A 233 18.92 4.13 -5.08
N PRO A 234 19.64 3.04 -4.87
CA PRO A 234 19.33 1.70 -5.39
C PRO A 234 18.07 1.06 -4.81
N PHE A 235 17.57 1.52 -3.65
CA PHE A 235 16.32 1.09 -3.04
C PHE A 235 15.36 2.27 -2.99
N PHE A 236 14.07 2.00 -3.14
CA PHE A 236 13.05 3.03 -3.26
C PHE A 236 12.29 3.16 -1.94
N GLU A 237 12.98 3.70 -0.93
CA GLU A 237 12.43 3.86 0.41
C GLU A 237 11.56 5.12 0.48
N GLU A 238 10.27 4.92 0.68
CA GLU A 238 9.33 6.02 0.83
C GLU A 238 9.47 6.62 2.23
N THR A 239 9.64 7.92 2.29
CA THR A 239 9.90 8.65 3.54
C THR A 239 8.84 9.68 3.85
N ILE A 240 8.57 10.61 2.96
CA ILE A 240 7.65 11.73 3.19
C ILE A 240 6.58 11.78 2.10
N TYR A 241 5.33 11.96 2.53
CA TYR A 241 4.19 12.33 1.70
C TYR A 241 3.60 13.63 2.19
N VAL A 242 3.44 14.63 1.33
CA VAL A 242 2.85 15.94 1.66
C VAL A 242 1.78 16.31 0.65
N THR A 243 0.64 16.78 1.14
CA THR A 243 -0.49 17.30 0.33
C THR A 243 -0.96 18.65 0.90
N PRO A 244 -1.51 19.58 0.08
CA PRO A 244 -1.69 19.47 -1.37
C PRO A 244 -0.37 19.51 -2.13
N SER A 245 -0.36 18.91 -3.33
CA SER A 245 0.82 18.89 -4.19
C SER A 245 1.24 20.31 -4.62
N ARG A 246 2.56 20.53 -4.67
CA ARG A 246 3.18 21.76 -5.19
C ARG A 246 3.36 21.77 -6.71
N ALA A 247 2.97 20.69 -7.39
CA ALA A 247 2.95 20.64 -8.84
C ALA A 247 1.99 21.71 -9.40
N SER A 248 2.25 22.19 -10.61
CA SER A 248 1.33 23.13 -11.27
C SER A 248 -0.06 22.50 -11.46
N VAL A 249 -1.09 23.32 -11.56
CA VAL A 249 -2.46 22.85 -11.76
C VAL A 249 -2.57 22.00 -13.04
N GLU A 250 -1.83 22.37 -14.08
CA GLU A 250 -1.77 21.63 -15.34
C GLU A 250 -1.18 20.24 -15.13
N THR A 251 -0.09 20.13 -14.36
CA THR A 251 0.54 18.85 -14.01
C THR A 251 -0.39 17.99 -13.16
N GLN A 252 -1.05 18.58 -12.16
CA GLN A 252 -2.01 17.87 -11.31
C GLN A 252 -3.18 17.32 -12.13
N ASN A 253 -3.75 18.14 -13.03
CA ASN A 253 -4.84 17.70 -13.92
C ASN A 253 -4.37 16.55 -14.83
N ALA A 254 -3.19 16.69 -15.45
CA ALA A 254 -2.62 15.65 -16.30
C ALA A 254 -2.37 14.33 -15.54
N ILE A 255 -1.91 14.40 -14.28
CA ILE A 255 -1.77 13.22 -13.40
C ILE A 255 -3.15 12.57 -13.20
N VAL A 256 -4.16 13.35 -12.82
CA VAL A 256 -5.51 12.82 -12.57
C VAL A 256 -6.09 12.15 -13.82
N ASP A 257 -5.96 12.78 -14.98
CA ASP A 257 -6.46 12.27 -16.26
C ASP A 257 -5.75 10.96 -16.67
N THR A 258 -4.43 10.91 -16.47
CA THR A 258 -3.63 9.72 -16.75
C THR A 258 -4.01 8.57 -15.81
N ILE A 259 -4.15 8.83 -14.51
CA ILE A 259 -4.57 7.83 -13.52
C ILE A 259 -6.00 7.35 -13.80
N ALA A 260 -6.94 8.26 -14.10
CA ALA A 260 -8.31 7.89 -14.48
C ALA A 260 -8.34 7.02 -15.74
N SER A 261 -7.47 7.30 -16.72
CA SER A 261 -7.31 6.47 -17.92
C SER A 261 -6.74 5.08 -17.58
N ALA A 262 -5.73 5.00 -16.72
CA ALA A 262 -5.15 3.74 -16.26
C ALA A 262 -6.18 2.87 -15.51
N ILE A 263 -6.96 3.49 -14.62
CA ILE A 263 -8.06 2.84 -13.89
C ILE A 263 -9.08 2.22 -14.88
N ARG A 264 -9.48 2.99 -15.89
CA ARG A 264 -10.43 2.52 -16.91
C ARG A 264 -9.86 1.39 -17.75
N ILE A 265 -8.59 1.46 -18.16
CA ILE A 265 -7.90 0.42 -18.92
C ILE A 265 -7.84 -0.87 -18.10
N LEU A 266 -7.54 -0.81 -16.81
CA LEU A 266 -7.54 -1.97 -15.92
C LEU A 266 -8.94 -2.49 -15.61
N GLY A 267 -10.00 -1.72 -15.89
CA GLY A 267 -11.39 -2.11 -15.67
C GLY A 267 -11.88 -1.95 -14.23
N LEU A 268 -11.18 -1.21 -13.39
CA LEU A 268 -11.63 -0.91 -12.02
C LEU A 268 -12.83 0.02 -12.05
N ARG A 269 -13.79 -0.17 -11.12
CA ARG A 269 -15.09 0.55 -11.15
C ARG A 269 -15.58 1.04 -9.81
N HIS A 270 -15.18 0.44 -8.69
CA HIS A 270 -15.77 0.75 -7.39
C HIS A 270 -14.81 0.49 -6.24
N GLY A 271 -14.76 1.42 -5.29
CA GLY A 271 -13.92 1.32 -4.10
C GLY A 271 -12.70 2.24 -4.13
N PRO A 272 -11.85 2.16 -3.08
CA PRO A 272 -10.66 2.99 -2.97
C PRO A 272 -9.63 2.67 -4.03
N VAL A 273 -8.86 3.68 -4.42
CA VAL A 273 -7.71 3.56 -5.31
C VAL A 273 -6.55 4.36 -4.75
N HIS A 274 -5.43 3.68 -4.61
CA HIS A 274 -4.10 4.25 -4.44
C HIS A 274 -3.36 4.12 -5.77
N ALA A 275 -2.77 5.22 -6.25
CA ALA A 275 -2.03 5.21 -7.50
C ALA A 275 -0.71 5.95 -7.35
N GLU A 276 0.31 5.47 -8.05
CA GLU A 276 1.63 6.09 -8.08
C GLU A 276 2.06 6.36 -9.51
N CYS A 277 2.67 7.52 -9.74
CA CYS A 277 3.19 7.90 -11.04
C CYS A 277 4.48 8.72 -10.93
N ARG A 278 5.28 8.70 -11.99
CA ARG A 278 6.40 9.62 -12.19
C ARG A 278 6.14 10.56 -13.34
N VAL A 279 6.54 11.81 -13.15
CA VAL A 279 6.39 12.88 -14.12
C VAL A 279 7.79 13.37 -14.54
N ASN A 280 8.03 13.39 -15.84
CA ASN A 280 9.22 13.96 -16.47
C ASN A 280 8.89 14.63 -17.81
N ASP A 281 9.91 15.07 -18.55
CA ASP A 281 9.74 15.77 -19.83
C ASP A 281 9.07 14.92 -20.94
N GLN A 282 9.07 13.59 -20.80
CA GLN A 282 8.40 12.69 -21.74
C GLN A 282 6.91 12.52 -21.44
N GLY A 283 6.49 12.85 -20.22
CA GLY A 283 5.12 12.75 -19.75
C GLY A 283 4.96 12.03 -18.41
N ILE A 284 3.82 11.35 -18.23
CA ILE A 284 3.43 10.72 -16.98
C ILE A 284 3.46 9.20 -17.14
N TYR A 285 4.29 8.56 -16.33
CA TYR A 285 4.43 7.12 -16.26
C TYR A 285 3.71 6.58 -15.03
N VAL A 286 2.70 5.77 -15.23
CA VAL A 286 1.99 5.10 -14.13
C VAL A 286 2.86 3.96 -13.59
N LEU A 287 3.22 4.05 -12.32
CA LEU A 287 4.03 3.03 -11.64
C LEU A 287 3.15 1.91 -11.08
N GLU A 288 2.06 2.29 -10.40
CA GLU A 288 1.14 1.34 -9.77
C GLU A 288 -0.28 1.91 -9.72
N ILE A 289 -1.28 1.03 -9.84
CA ILE A 289 -2.69 1.28 -9.51
C ILE A 289 -3.13 0.17 -8.58
N ALA A 290 -3.41 0.48 -7.33
CA ALA A 290 -3.87 -0.49 -6.34
C ALA A 290 -5.34 -0.27 -5.98
N ALA A 291 -6.14 -1.32 -6.03
CA ALA A 291 -7.58 -1.27 -5.71
C ALA A 291 -7.82 -1.33 -4.18
N ARG A 292 -7.11 -0.45 -3.44
CA ARG A 292 -7.12 -0.35 -1.98
C ARG A 292 -6.73 1.05 -1.53
N PRO A 293 -6.98 1.44 -0.27
CA PRO A 293 -6.44 2.69 0.26
C PRO A 293 -4.91 2.64 0.42
N ILE A 294 -4.29 3.81 0.54
CA ILE A 294 -2.86 3.99 0.83
C ILE A 294 -2.41 3.10 2.00
N GLY A 295 -1.17 2.61 1.93
CA GLY A 295 -0.60 1.71 2.93
C GLY A 295 -0.18 2.38 4.25
N GLY A 296 0.31 1.57 5.17
CA GLY A 296 0.81 2.03 6.46
C GLY A 296 -0.26 2.74 7.30
N LEU A 297 0.12 3.83 7.93
CA LEU A 297 -0.78 4.79 8.59
C LEU A 297 -0.95 6.08 7.77
N CYS A 298 -0.53 6.08 6.50
CA CYS A 298 -0.49 7.29 5.68
C CYS A 298 -1.88 7.89 5.40
N SER A 299 -2.94 7.08 5.52
CA SER A 299 -4.33 7.56 5.46
C SER A 299 -4.65 8.66 6.48
N LYS A 300 -3.95 8.71 7.63
CA LYS A 300 -4.12 9.77 8.63
C LYS A 300 -3.73 11.17 8.10
N ALA A 301 -2.88 11.24 7.09
CA ALA A 301 -2.57 12.50 6.41
C ALA A 301 -3.67 12.96 5.44
N ILE A 302 -4.69 12.13 5.17
CA ILE A 302 -5.83 12.49 4.34
C ILE A 302 -6.96 12.94 5.26
N ARG A 303 -7.06 14.27 5.43
CA ARG A 303 -8.11 14.88 6.23
C ARG A 303 -9.18 15.44 5.30
N LEU A 304 -10.41 15.04 5.53
CA LEU A 304 -11.54 15.38 4.68
C LEU A 304 -12.54 16.23 5.44
N ALA A 305 -13.23 17.10 4.70
CA ALA A 305 -14.37 17.84 5.21
C ALA A 305 -15.58 17.57 4.31
N ALA A 306 -16.76 17.40 4.92
CA ALA A 306 -18.03 17.37 4.23
C ALA A 306 -18.51 18.78 3.88
N VAL A 307 -19.57 18.89 3.09
CA VAL A 307 -20.16 20.19 2.67
C VAL A 307 -20.58 21.06 3.87
N ASP A 308 -21.03 20.43 4.97
CA ASP A 308 -21.39 21.11 6.21
C ASP A 308 -20.22 21.52 7.09
N GLY A 309 -18.99 21.26 6.64
CA GLY A 309 -17.75 21.54 7.35
C GLY A 309 -17.36 20.48 8.39
N SER A 310 -18.16 19.43 8.59
CA SER A 310 -17.79 18.35 9.50
C SER A 310 -16.55 17.60 8.97
N LEU A 311 -15.61 17.30 9.88
CA LEU A 311 -14.38 16.57 9.53
C LEU A 311 -14.65 15.07 9.51
N ALA A 312 -13.98 14.38 8.59
CA ALA A 312 -14.01 12.94 8.48
C ALA A 312 -12.62 12.36 8.17
N THR A 313 -12.33 11.17 8.64
CA THR A 313 -11.17 10.41 8.23
C THR A 313 -11.42 9.71 6.90
N LEU A 314 -10.37 9.29 6.22
CA LEU A 314 -10.50 8.50 4.98
C LEU A 314 -11.31 7.23 5.25
N GLU A 315 -11.04 6.55 6.35
CA GLU A 315 -11.74 5.30 6.73
C GLU A 315 -13.23 5.51 6.92
N GLU A 316 -13.65 6.63 7.53
CA GLU A 316 -15.08 6.97 7.66
C GLU A 316 -15.74 7.15 6.29
N VAL A 317 -15.08 7.85 5.38
CA VAL A 317 -15.59 8.06 4.01
C VAL A 317 -15.64 6.73 3.25
N LEU A 318 -14.63 5.87 3.39
CA LEU A 318 -14.62 4.55 2.77
C LEU A 318 -15.71 3.62 3.32
N LEU A 319 -15.98 3.65 4.63
CA LEU A 319 -17.09 2.91 5.23
C LEU A 319 -18.46 3.39 4.72
N ARG A 320 -18.66 4.70 4.64
CA ARG A 320 -19.88 5.29 4.05
C ARG A 320 -20.06 4.87 2.60
N HIS A 321 -18.99 4.94 1.81
CA HIS A 321 -18.98 4.51 0.42
C HIS A 321 -19.34 3.03 0.27
N ALA A 322 -18.73 2.15 1.06
CA ALA A 322 -19.03 0.72 1.05
C ALA A 322 -20.50 0.42 1.42
N LEU A 323 -21.10 1.24 2.28
CA LEU A 323 -22.52 1.19 2.63
C LEU A 323 -23.45 1.79 1.56
N GLY A 324 -22.91 2.29 0.45
CA GLY A 324 -23.65 2.90 -0.65
C GLY A 324 -24.10 4.33 -0.39
N GLU A 325 -23.55 4.99 0.63
CA GLU A 325 -23.83 6.40 0.90
C GLU A 325 -23.08 7.30 -0.10
N ARG A 326 -23.64 8.49 -0.34
CA ARG A 326 -23.00 9.48 -1.22
C ARG A 326 -21.79 10.09 -0.53
N ILE A 327 -20.68 10.15 -1.26
CA ILE A 327 -19.42 10.72 -0.77
C ILE A 327 -18.91 11.90 -1.62
N ASP A 328 -19.64 12.28 -2.66
CA ASP A 328 -19.31 13.35 -3.58
C ASP A 328 -19.18 14.73 -2.94
N GLY A 329 -19.67 14.90 -1.71
CA GLY A 329 -19.53 16.11 -0.90
C GLY A 329 -18.22 16.22 -0.12
N TYR A 330 -17.43 15.15 -0.01
CA TYR A 330 -16.16 15.20 0.74
C TYR A 330 -15.02 15.76 -0.09
N ARG A 331 -14.21 16.64 0.51
CA ARG A 331 -13.02 17.26 -0.07
C ARG A 331 -11.91 17.30 0.95
N GLY A 332 -10.66 17.38 0.49
CA GLY A 332 -9.51 17.69 1.35
C GLY A 332 -9.72 19.00 2.10
N ILE A 333 -9.25 19.06 3.34
CA ILE A 333 -9.28 20.31 4.13
C ILE A 333 -8.38 21.38 3.46
N ASN A 334 -8.68 22.65 3.74
CA ASN A 334 -7.87 23.78 3.23
C ASN A 334 -6.63 24.03 4.12
N ARG A 335 -5.82 22.98 4.36
CA ARG A 335 -4.54 23.02 5.07
C ARG A 335 -3.60 21.98 4.49
N ALA A 336 -2.31 22.25 4.56
CA ALA A 336 -1.32 21.25 4.21
C ALA A 336 -1.22 20.17 5.32
N THR A 337 -1.11 18.93 4.90
CA THR A 337 -0.90 17.78 5.78
C THR A 337 0.22 16.90 5.24
N GLY A 338 0.86 16.16 6.11
CA GLY A 338 1.91 15.24 5.68
C GLY A 338 2.15 14.13 6.67
N VAL A 339 2.84 13.12 6.18
CA VAL A 339 3.32 11.99 6.97
C VAL A 339 4.77 11.70 6.63
N MET A 340 5.57 11.42 7.65
CA MET A 340 6.88 10.79 7.49
C MET A 340 6.79 9.34 7.97
N MET A 341 7.20 8.45 7.12
CA MET A 341 7.47 7.06 7.41
C MET A 341 8.94 6.96 7.83
N ILE A 342 9.20 6.67 9.11
CA ILE A 342 10.56 6.67 9.66
C ILE A 342 11.30 5.41 9.18
N PRO A 343 12.34 5.55 8.33
CA PRO A 343 13.00 4.41 7.73
C PRO A 343 13.79 3.58 8.74
N ILE A 344 14.04 2.31 8.42
CA ILE A 344 14.93 1.44 9.18
C ILE A 344 16.36 1.61 8.63
N PRO A 345 17.27 2.25 9.35
CA PRO A 345 18.57 2.62 8.79
C PRO A 345 19.53 1.43 8.62
N ARG A 346 19.31 0.36 9.37
CA ARG A 346 20.14 -0.85 9.33
C ARG A 346 19.46 -2.05 9.97
N ARG A 347 19.89 -3.24 9.58
CA ARG A 347 19.49 -4.49 10.22
C ARG A 347 20.00 -4.56 11.67
N GLY A 348 19.16 -5.05 12.58
CA GLY A 348 19.51 -5.20 13.99
C GLY A 348 18.31 -5.45 14.88
N VAL A 349 18.52 -5.41 16.18
CA VAL A 349 17.48 -5.59 17.21
C VAL A 349 17.11 -4.21 17.78
N TYR A 350 15.86 -3.81 17.63
CA TYR A 350 15.37 -2.54 18.18
C TYR A 350 15.31 -2.57 19.71
N ARG A 351 15.91 -1.58 20.38
CA ARG A 351 15.90 -1.49 21.85
C ARG A 351 15.05 -0.35 22.38
N GLY A 352 14.91 0.71 21.61
CA GLY A 352 14.12 1.85 22.03
C GLY A 352 14.41 3.10 21.20
N VAL A 353 13.73 4.18 21.56
CA VAL A 353 13.90 5.50 20.95
C VAL A 353 13.88 6.58 22.03
N SER A 354 14.75 7.58 21.88
CA SER A 354 14.71 8.83 22.66
C SER A 354 14.28 10.00 21.78
N GLY A 355 14.02 11.17 22.38
CA GLY A 355 13.67 12.39 21.65
C GLY A 355 12.20 12.54 21.26
N VAL A 356 11.32 11.56 21.52
CA VAL A 356 9.90 11.59 21.10
C VAL A 356 9.18 12.84 21.63
N GLU A 357 9.36 13.19 22.90
CA GLU A 357 8.74 14.38 23.47
C GLU A 357 9.27 15.71 22.88
N LYS A 358 10.54 15.72 22.45
CA LYS A 358 11.12 16.86 21.72
C LYS A 358 10.50 16.96 20.33
N ALA A 359 10.38 15.86 19.61
CA ALA A 359 9.73 15.79 18.30
C ALA A 359 8.28 16.29 18.36
N ARG A 360 7.50 15.85 19.35
CA ARG A 360 6.10 16.26 19.55
C ARG A 360 5.89 17.76 19.80
N ARG A 361 6.92 18.46 20.31
CA ARG A 361 6.85 19.91 20.60
C ARG A 361 7.19 20.78 19.38
N ILE A 362 7.63 20.19 18.28
CA ILE A 362 7.94 20.94 17.06
C ILE A 362 6.62 21.49 16.50
N PRO A 363 6.55 22.78 16.15
CA PRO A 363 5.37 23.36 15.52
C PRO A 363 4.91 22.54 14.29
N CYS A 364 3.63 22.48 14.07
CA CYS A 364 2.98 21.69 13.01
C CYS A 364 2.94 20.18 13.25
N ILE A 365 3.67 19.61 14.19
CA ILE A 365 3.58 18.18 14.48
C ILE A 365 2.29 17.87 15.23
N ASP A 366 1.49 16.98 14.67
CA ASP A 366 0.25 16.50 15.27
C ASP A 366 0.48 15.25 16.14
N GLU A 367 1.27 14.30 15.64
CA GLU A 367 1.46 13.00 16.29
C GLU A 367 2.79 12.35 15.90
N VAL A 368 3.40 11.66 16.84
CA VAL A 368 4.56 10.78 16.62
C VAL A 368 4.22 9.40 17.16
N ILE A 369 4.17 8.41 16.25
CA ILE A 369 3.82 7.01 16.55
C ILE A 369 5.02 6.13 16.28
N ILE A 370 5.55 5.46 17.29
CA ILE A 370 6.58 4.44 17.14
C ILE A 370 5.89 3.08 17.04
N THR A 371 6.07 2.40 15.90
CA THR A 371 5.46 1.08 15.63
C THR A 371 6.43 -0.07 15.84
N ALA A 372 7.73 0.21 15.83
CA ALA A 372 8.74 -0.79 16.15
C ALA A 372 8.56 -1.28 17.60
N LYS A 373 8.59 -2.60 17.78
CA LYS A 373 8.42 -3.22 19.11
C LYS A 373 9.80 -3.50 19.72
N PRO A 374 10.01 -3.19 21.00
CA PRO A 374 11.25 -3.58 21.68
C PRO A 374 11.58 -5.04 21.45
N ASP A 375 12.87 -5.34 21.30
CA ASP A 375 13.43 -6.67 21.05
C ASP A 375 13.04 -7.33 19.72
N SER A 376 12.34 -6.60 18.82
CA SER A 376 12.07 -7.10 17.47
C SER A 376 13.26 -6.90 16.53
N THR A 377 13.43 -7.85 15.60
CA THR A 377 14.41 -7.72 14.51
C THR A 377 13.93 -6.71 13.49
N LEU A 378 14.76 -5.73 13.19
CA LEU A 378 14.56 -4.75 12.14
C LEU A 378 15.23 -5.22 10.85
N VAL A 379 14.51 -5.13 9.75
CA VAL A 379 15.01 -5.46 8.41
C VAL A 379 14.75 -4.27 7.49
N PRO A 380 15.81 -3.58 7.00
CA PRO A 380 15.64 -2.47 6.07
C PRO A 380 15.25 -2.95 4.67
N LEU A 381 14.87 -2.03 3.80
CA LEU A 381 14.73 -2.31 2.36
C LEU A 381 16.09 -2.76 1.76
N PRO A 382 16.05 -3.59 0.74
CA PRO A 382 14.87 -4.06 0.00
C PRO A 382 14.21 -5.33 0.58
N GLU A 383 14.77 -5.97 1.61
CA GLU A 383 14.20 -7.19 2.18
C GLU A 383 13.04 -6.91 3.15
N GLY A 384 13.10 -5.79 3.88
CA GLY A 384 12.04 -5.36 4.79
C GLY A 384 10.87 -4.71 4.06
N ARG A 385 9.80 -4.44 4.85
CA ARG A 385 8.59 -3.74 4.40
C ARG A 385 7.93 -2.93 5.51
N SER A 386 8.66 -2.66 6.59
CA SER A 386 8.14 -1.95 7.76
C SER A 386 8.96 -0.70 8.04
N TYR A 387 8.41 0.15 8.89
CA TYR A 387 9.01 1.39 9.35
C TYR A 387 9.19 1.36 10.86
N LEU A 388 10.10 2.20 11.38
CA LEU A 388 10.27 2.38 12.83
C LEU A 388 9.05 3.07 13.45
N GLY A 389 8.37 3.91 12.66
CA GLY A 389 7.22 4.67 13.08
C GLY A 389 6.73 5.65 12.04
N PHE A 390 5.83 6.52 12.47
CA PHE A 390 5.21 7.55 11.63
C PHE A 390 5.16 8.88 12.37
N ILE A 391 5.39 9.98 11.66
CA ILE A 391 5.20 11.33 12.16
C ILE A 391 4.16 12.01 11.29
N PHE A 392 3.19 12.68 11.90
CA PHE A 392 2.12 13.41 11.20
C PHE A 392 2.23 14.89 11.49
N ALA A 393 1.99 15.70 10.47
CA ALA A 393 2.04 17.15 10.58
C ALA A 393 0.90 17.82 9.80
N THR A 394 0.45 18.97 10.32
CA THR A 394 -0.51 19.86 9.66
C THR A 394 -0.02 21.30 9.74
N GLY A 395 -0.03 22.02 8.64
CA GLY A 395 0.45 23.40 8.56
C GLY A 395 -0.30 24.23 7.52
N ASP A 396 0.13 25.47 7.35
CA ASP A 396 -0.52 26.39 6.40
C ASP A 396 0.03 26.22 4.97
N ALA A 397 1.21 25.63 4.82
CA ALA A 397 1.82 25.36 3.53
C ALA A 397 2.59 24.02 3.54
N PRO A 398 2.68 23.34 2.37
CA PRO A 398 3.40 22.07 2.25
C PRO A 398 4.86 22.13 2.69
N ALA A 399 5.56 23.25 2.43
CA ALA A 399 6.96 23.42 2.84
C ALA A 399 7.12 23.39 4.37
N PHE A 400 6.24 24.07 5.11
CA PHE A 400 6.28 24.07 6.58
C PHE A 400 6.01 22.69 7.17
N VAL A 401 5.12 21.93 6.52
CA VAL A 401 4.83 20.53 6.91
C VAL A 401 6.05 19.67 6.69
N GLU A 402 6.69 19.76 5.53
CA GLU A 402 7.91 19.01 5.21
C GLU A 402 9.05 19.33 6.19
N ASP A 403 9.32 20.62 6.44
CA ASP A 403 10.37 21.05 7.37
C ASP A 403 10.11 20.56 8.80
N ALA A 404 8.85 20.60 9.25
CA ALA A 404 8.46 20.09 10.56
C ALA A 404 8.67 18.58 10.67
N LEU A 405 8.28 17.80 9.65
CA LEU A 405 8.48 16.35 9.61
C LEU A 405 9.97 15.99 9.69
N ARG A 406 10.82 16.66 8.91
CA ARG A 406 12.28 16.45 8.94
C ARG A 406 12.86 16.79 10.30
N SER A 407 12.53 17.97 10.85
CA SER A 407 13.02 18.41 12.16
C SER A 407 12.58 17.48 13.30
N ALA A 408 11.36 16.92 13.20
CA ALA A 408 10.87 15.98 14.17
C ALA A 408 11.62 14.64 14.08
N CYS A 409 11.87 14.15 12.87
CA CYS A 409 12.64 12.93 12.64
C CYS A 409 14.08 13.08 13.16
N ASP A 410 14.73 14.21 12.88
CA ASP A 410 16.09 14.52 13.34
C ASP A 410 16.21 14.62 14.88
N SER A 411 15.09 14.79 15.57
CA SER A 411 15.04 14.81 17.04
C SER A 411 14.99 13.42 17.65
N LEU A 412 14.79 12.36 16.83
CA LEU A 412 14.67 10.98 17.30
C LEU A 412 16.02 10.25 17.23
N GLU A 413 16.35 9.55 18.29
CA GLU A 413 17.53 8.70 18.35
C GLU A 413 17.11 7.26 18.64
N PHE A 414 17.38 6.36 17.68
CA PHE A 414 16.99 4.95 17.76
C PHE A 414 18.16 4.09 18.23
N ALA A 415 17.94 3.36 19.33
CA ALA A 415 18.87 2.36 19.83
C ALA A 415 18.61 1.03 19.08
N ILE A 416 19.58 0.63 18.25
CA ILE A 416 19.51 -0.60 17.47
C ILE A 416 20.80 -1.37 17.68
N ASP A 417 20.71 -2.56 18.29
CA ASP A 417 21.85 -3.45 18.47
C ASP A 417 22.17 -4.20 17.19
N ARG A 418 23.42 -4.51 16.96
CA ARG A 418 23.82 -5.40 15.87
C ARG A 418 23.33 -6.82 16.15
N GLU A 419 22.77 -7.46 15.11
CA GLU A 419 22.43 -8.87 15.18
C GLU A 419 23.74 -9.69 15.27
N VAL A 420 23.95 -10.38 16.39
CA VAL A 420 25.10 -11.28 16.53
C VAL A 420 24.69 -12.65 15.99
N HIS A 421 25.22 -13.00 14.84
CA HIS A 421 25.11 -14.37 14.35
C HIS A 421 25.97 -15.28 15.25
N VAL A 422 25.31 -16.00 16.17
CA VAL A 422 25.96 -17.12 16.83
C VAL A 422 26.15 -18.21 15.77
N ALA A 423 27.39 -18.40 15.32
CA ALA A 423 27.73 -19.53 14.47
C ALA A 423 27.34 -20.79 15.23
N GLN A 424 26.36 -21.54 14.72
CA GLN A 424 26.10 -22.88 15.24
C GLN A 424 27.37 -23.68 15.04
N SER A 425 28.08 -23.96 16.11
CA SER A 425 29.17 -24.94 16.08
C SER A 425 28.55 -26.26 15.69
N ASN A 426 28.86 -26.77 14.49
CA ASN A 426 28.61 -28.15 14.14
C ASN A 426 29.38 -29.02 15.16
N ALA A 427 28.73 -29.37 16.25
CA ALA A 427 29.18 -30.47 17.07
C ALA A 427 29.01 -31.73 16.23
N LYS A 428 30.15 -32.35 15.93
CA LYS A 428 30.28 -33.65 15.23
C LYS A 428 29.59 -34.75 15.97
#